data_8c96ff3b76b08b9ecb76bbcffc17fcf6
#
_entry.id   8c96ff3b76b08b9ecb76bbcffc17fcf6
#
_cell.length_a   1.000
_cell.length_b   1.000
_cell.length_c   1.000
_cell.angle_alpha   90.00
_cell.angle_beta   90.00
_cell.angle_gamma   90.00
#
_symmetry.space_group_name_H-M   'P 1'
#
loop_
_entity.id
_entity.type
_entity.pdbx_description
1 polymer ?
#
loop_
_entity_poly.entity_id
_entity_poly.type
_entity_poly.pdbx_seq_one_letter_code
_entity_poly.pdbx_strand_id
1 'polypeptide(L)'
;MLKRQIVLDTETTGLSPQEGHRIIEIGCVELINRRLTGNNFHVYLQPDRLIDQEAIAVHGITNEFLIGKPRFAEVAQQFCQYIAGAELVIHNAAFDVG
;
A
#
# COMPACT_ATOMS: atom_id res chain seq x y z
N MET A 1 6.18 -25.28 -12.49
CA MET A 1 6.67 -23.96 -12.06
C MET A 1 5.66 -23.31 -11.12
N LEU A 2 6.12 -22.77 -10.00
CA LEU A 2 5.24 -22.11 -9.06
C LEU A 2 4.84 -20.72 -9.58
N LYS A 3 3.55 -20.40 -9.50
CA LYS A 3 3.05 -19.08 -9.85
C LYS A 3 2.84 -18.28 -8.58
N ARG A 4 3.66 -17.25 -8.40
CA ARG A 4 3.58 -16.37 -7.22
C ARG A 4 2.85 -15.10 -7.61
N GLN A 5 1.80 -14.78 -6.86
CA GLN A 5 1.01 -13.56 -7.03
C GLN A 5 0.97 -12.78 -5.73
N ILE A 6 1.00 -11.46 -5.84
CA ILE A 6 0.83 -10.57 -4.70
C ILE A 6 -0.41 -9.73 -4.97
N VAL A 7 -1.40 -9.83 -4.09
CA VAL A 7 -2.57 -8.95 -4.12
C VAL A 7 -2.21 -7.73 -3.29
N LEU A 8 -2.17 -6.58 -3.94
CA LEU A 8 -1.71 -5.32 -3.38
C LEU A 8 -2.87 -4.36 -3.23
N ASP A 9 -3.03 -3.79 -2.03
CA ASP A 9 -3.99 -2.75 -1.76
C ASP A 9 -3.30 -1.60 -1.06
N THR A 10 -3.67 -0.36 -1.39
CA THR A 10 -3.06 0.83 -0.80
C THR A 10 -4.14 1.81 -0.33
N GLU A 11 -3.77 2.63 0.67
CA GLU A 11 -4.54 3.79 1.07
C GLU A 11 -3.66 5.02 0.94
N THR A 12 -4.27 6.18 0.68
CA THR A 12 -3.56 7.40 0.34
C THR A 12 -4.09 8.60 1.11
N THR A 13 -3.37 9.73 1.01
CA THR A 13 -3.76 10.97 1.67
C THR A 13 -4.97 11.64 1.01
N GLY A 14 -5.37 11.22 -0.16
CA GLY A 14 -6.52 11.78 -0.87
C GLY A 14 -7.03 10.81 -1.92
N LEU A 15 -8.16 11.16 -2.54
CA LEU A 15 -8.85 10.28 -3.48
C LEU A 15 -8.43 10.50 -4.92
N SER A 16 -7.79 11.64 -5.24
CA SER A 16 -7.37 11.95 -6.60
C SER A 16 -5.87 11.74 -6.77
N PRO A 17 -5.43 10.90 -7.71
CA PRO A 17 -3.99 10.66 -7.91
C PRO A 17 -3.24 11.88 -8.45
N GLN A 18 -3.96 12.87 -8.95
CA GLN A 18 -3.36 14.01 -9.65
C GLN A 18 -2.99 15.16 -8.75
N GLU A 19 -3.24 15.06 -7.44
CA GLU A 19 -3.04 16.17 -6.50
C GLU A 19 -1.81 15.98 -5.59
N GLY A 20 -0.87 15.15 -5.99
CA GLY A 20 0.35 14.93 -5.24
C GLY A 20 0.15 14.15 -3.95
N HIS A 21 -0.88 13.33 -3.89
CA HIS A 21 -1.15 12.53 -2.72
C HIS A 21 -0.10 11.44 -2.52
N ARG A 22 0.04 11.00 -1.27
CA ARG A 22 1.04 10.01 -0.86
C ARG A 22 0.36 8.74 -0.35
N ILE A 23 1.03 7.61 -0.56
CA ILE A 23 0.59 6.34 -0.01
C ILE A 23 0.85 6.35 1.49
N ILE A 24 -0.14 5.92 2.29
CA ILE A 24 -0.05 5.86 3.75
C ILE A 24 -0.24 4.46 4.31
N GLU A 25 -0.72 3.53 3.49
CA GLU A 25 -0.82 2.12 3.88
C GLU A 25 -0.57 1.25 2.67
N ILE A 26 0.22 0.18 2.85
CA ILE A 26 0.43 -0.85 1.85
C ILE A 26 0.07 -2.17 2.50
N GLY A 27 -0.89 -2.88 1.92
CA GLY A 27 -1.28 -4.21 2.36
C GLY A 27 -1.11 -5.20 1.22
N CYS A 28 -0.38 -6.28 1.46
CA CYS A 28 -0.11 -7.30 0.45
C CYS A 28 -0.38 -8.69 1.01
N VAL A 29 -1.01 -9.53 0.22
CA VAL A 29 -1.13 -10.95 0.53
C VAL A 29 -0.49 -11.76 -0.59
N GLU A 30 0.21 -12.82 -0.21
CA GLU A 30 0.90 -13.69 -1.16
C GLU A 30 0.06 -14.91 -1.45
N LEU A 31 -0.02 -15.26 -2.75
CA LEU A 31 -0.59 -16.53 -3.19
C LEU A 31 0.46 -17.28 -4.00
N ILE A 32 0.56 -18.59 -3.76
CA ILE A 32 1.35 -19.48 -4.60
C ILE A 32 0.40 -20.51 -5.15
N ASN A 33 0.32 -20.59 -6.47
CA ASN A 33 -0.60 -21.48 -7.17
C ASN A 33 -2.04 -21.29 -6.67
N ARG A 34 -2.43 -20.01 -6.49
CA ARG A 34 -3.77 -19.57 -6.09
C ARG A 34 -4.14 -19.90 -4.64
N ARG A 35 -3.15 -20.19 -3.79
CA ARG A 35 -3.40 -20.47 -2.37
C ARG A 35 -2.67 -19.44 -1.52
N LEU A 36 -3.34 -18.94 -0.50
CA LEU A 36 -2.76 -18.01 0.46
C LEU A 36 -1.64 -18.70 1.23
N THR A 37 -0.49 -18.03 1.33
CA THR A 37 0.68 -18.59 2.01
C THR A 37 0.86 -18.10 3.43
N GLY A 38 0.24 -16.95 3.76
CA GLY A 38 0.47 -16.29 5.04
C GLY A 38 1.71 -15.39 5.06
N ASN A 39 2.53 -15.43 4.02
CA ASN A 39 3.70 -14.55 3.91
C ASN A 39 3.27 -13.17 3.39
N ASN A 40 2.62 -12.39 4.25
CA ASN A 40 2.04 -11.11 3.89
C ASN A 40 2.99 -9.96 4.23
N PHE A 41 2.74 -8.81 3.58
CA PHE A 41 3.46 -7.58 3.87
C PHE A 41 2.43 -6.50 4.19
N HIS A 42 2.62 -5.80 5.31
CA HIS A 42 1.70 -4.75 5.70
C HIS A 42 2.46 -3.65 6.43
N VAL A 43 2.27 -2.40 5.99
CA VAL A 43 2.94 -1.26 6.62
C VAL A 43 2.07 -0.03 6.52
N TYR A 44 2.10 0.80 7.58
CA TYR A 44 1.60 2.17 7.55
C TYR A 44 2.78 3.10 7.37
N LEU A 45 2.56 4.20 6.66
CA LEU A 45 3.61 5.15 6.31
C LEU A 45 3.24 6.55 6.78
N GLN A 46 4.23 7.28 7.28
CA GLN A 46 4.03 8.69 7.61
C GLN A 46 4.32 9.52 6.37
N PRO A 47 3.30 10.21 5.82
CA PRO A 47 3.49 11.05 4.65
C PRO A 47 4.06 12.42 5.05
N ASP A 48 4.48 13.19 4.04
CA ASP A 48 4.96 14.55 4.22
C ASP A 48 3.86 15.59 4.01
N ARG A 49 2.59 15.17 4.09
CA ARG A 49 1.43 16.05 3.99
C ARG A 49 0.29 15.52 4.85
N LEU A 50 -0.69 16.38 5.12
CA LEU A 50 -1.87 15.96 5.88
C LEU A 50 -2.80 15.14 4.99
N ILE A 51 -3.56 14.26 5.65
CA ILE A 51 -4.58 13.45 4.98
C ILE A 51 -5.81 14.30 4.75
N ASP A 52 -6.39 14.24 3.54
CA ASP A 52 -7.63 14.93 3.24
C ASP A 52 -8.78 14.33 4.05
N GLN A 53 -9.71 15.18 4.49
CA GLN A 53 -10.86 14.74 5.29
C GLN A 53 -11.68 13.68 4.57
N GLU A 54 -11.88 13.83 3.28
CA GLU A 54 -12.66 12.87 2.50
C GLU A 54 -11.98 11.50 2.43
N ALA A 55 -10.66 11.47 2.44
CA ALA A 55 -9.92 10.20 2.47
C ALA A 55 -10.08 9.54 3.84
N ILE A 56 -9.99 10.31 4.92
CA ILE A 56 -10.19 9.79 6.27
C ILE A 56 -11.59 9.18 6.41
N ALA A 57 -12.58 9.81 5.79
CA ALA A 57 -13.95 9.30 5.82
C ALA A 57 -14.07 7.93 5.14
N VAL A 58 -13.18 7.63 4.18
CA VAL A 58 -13.19 6.35 3.47
C VAL A 58 -12.43 5.26 4.23
N HIS A 59 -11.21 5.56 4.69
CA HIS A 59 -10.35 4.50 5.25
C HIS A 59 -10.15 4.60 6.77
N GLY A 60 -10.55 5.72 7.40
CA GLY A 60 -10.48 5.86 8.85
C GLY A 60 -9.09 6.06 9.43
N ILE A 61 -8.07 6.22 8.59
CA ILE A 61 -6.70 6.44 9.06
C ILE A 61 -6.50 7.92 9.32
N THR A 62 -6.11 8.27 10.56
CA THR A 62 -5.95 9.66 10.96
C THR A 62 -4.50 10.11 10.88
N ASN A 63 -4.29 11.43 10.87
CA ASN A 63 -2.93 11.99 10.90
C ASN A 63 -2.20 11.55 12.17
N GLU A 64 -2.88 11.57 13.31
CA GLU A 64 -2.32 11.19 14.60
C GLU A 64 -1.84 9.75 14.62
N PHE A 65 -2.60 8.86 13.99
CA PHE A 65 -2.24 7.44 13.93
C PHE A 65 -0.90 7.23 13.21
N LEU A 66 -0.60 8.07 12.23
CA LEU A 66 0.60 7.90 11.41
C LEU A 66 1.85 8.53 12.00
N ILE A 67 1.74 9.28 13.10
CA ILE A 67 2.90 9.89 13.75
C ILE A 67 3.84 8.76 14.21
N GLY A 68 5.11 8.87 13.83
CA GLY A 68 6.12 7.87 14.19
C GLY A 68 6.19 6.67 13.27
N LYS A 69 5.31 6.57 12.28
CA LYS A 69 5.41 5.50 11.28
C LYS A 69 6.58 5.79 10.33
N PRO A 70 7.16 4.75 9.72
CA PRO A 70 8.26 4.97 8.78
C PRO A 70 7.80 5.72 7.54
N ARG A 71 8.72 6.38 6.88
CA ARG A 71 8.46 6.97 5.57
C ARG A 71 8.67 5.91 4.50
N PHE A 72 8.08 6.10 3.34
CA PHE A 72 8.18 5.12 2.25
C PHE A 72 9.64 4.79 1.92
N ALA A 73 10.53 5.80 1.90
CA ALA A 73 11.94 5.58 1.59
C ALA A 73 12.60 4.56 2.54
N GLU A 74 12.12 4.46 3.78
CA GLU A 74 12.69 3.56 4.77
C GLU A 74 12.28 2.10 4.55
N VAL A 75 11.17 1.86 3.86
CA VAL A 75 10.65 0.50 3.63
C VAL A 75 10.71 0.10 2.15
N ALA A 76 11.11 1.01 1.27
CA ALA A 76 11.07 0.78 -0.17
C ALA A 76 11.87 -0.45 -0.59
N GLN A 77 13.05 -0.67 0.00
CA GLN A 77 13.88 -1.81 -0.35
C GLN A 77 13.20 -3.12 0.07
N GLN A 78 12.65 -3.17 1.27
CA GLN A 78 11.94 -4.35 1.76
C GLN A 78 10.73 -4.67 0.90
N PHE A 79 9.98 -3.62 0.53
CA PHE A 79 8.81 -3.78 -0.31
C PHE A 79 9.20 -4.31 -1.70
N CYS A 80 10.23 -3.73 -2.31
CA CYS A 80 10.70 -4.19 -3.62
C CYS A 80 11.18 -5.64 -3.59
N GLN A 81 11.86 -6.03 -2.52
CA GLN A 81 12.30 -7.41 -2.36
C GLN A 81 11.12 -8.36 -2.20
N TYR A 82 10.08 -7.92 -1.48
CA TYR A 82 8.89 -8.74 -1.26
C TYR A 82 8.16 -9.03 -2.57
N ILE A 83 7.98 -8.01 -3.43
CA ILE A 83 7.21 -8.17 -4.67
C ILE A 83 8.04 -8.70 -5.84
N ALA A 84 9.35 -8.81 -5.68
CA ALA A 84 10.24 -9.20 -6.78
C ALA A 84 9.85 -10.55 -7.37
N GLY A 85 9.71 -10.60 -8.68
CA GLY A 85 9.37 -11.84 -9.39
C GLY A 85 7.93 -12.28 -9.30
N ALA A 86 7.06 -11.51 -8.64
CA ALA A 86 5.65 -11.86 -8.49
C ALA A 86 4.80 -11.13 -9.52
N GLU A 87 3.67 -11.74 -9.87
CA GLU A 87 2.61 -11.05 -10.61
C GLU A 87 1.81 -10.21 -9.62
N LEU A 88 1.61 -8.93 -9.92
CA LEU A 88 0.89 -8.02 -9.03
C LEU A 88 -0.58 -7.93 -9.45
N VAL A 89 -1.48 -8.05 -8.47
CA VAL A 89 -2.91 -7.84 -8.62
C VAL A 89 -3.26 -6.64 -7.73
N ILE A 90 -3.55 -5.50 -8.34
CA ILE A 90 -3.68 -4.22 -7.64
C ILE A 90 -5.15 -3.87 -7.47
N HIS A 91 -5.57 -3.62 -6.22
CA HIS A 91 -6.96 -3.33 -5.91
C HIS A 91 -7.32 -1.83 -6.03
N ASN A 92 -6.47 -0.94 -5.54
CA ASN A 92 -6.75 0.50 -5.59
C ASN A 92 -6.41 1.05 -6.98
N ALA A 93 -7.04 0.47 -8.00
CA ALA A 93 -6.67 0.70 -9.38
C ALA A 93 -6.84 2.15 -9.82
N ALA A 94 -7.85 2.86 -9.28
CA ALA A 94 -8.10 4.25 -9.66
C ALA A 94 -6.89 5.14 -9.31
N PHE A 95 -6.25 4.91 -8.17
CA PHE A 95 -5.04 5.65 -7.79
C PHE A 95 -3.80 5.06 -8.44
N ASP A 96 -3.70 3.73 -8.45
CA ASP A 96 -2.44 3.05 -8.86
C ASP A 96 -2.20 3.14 -10.36
N VAL A 97 -3.24 3.31 -11.17
CA VAL A 97 -3.11 3.43 -12.62
C VAL A 97 -3.47 4.81 -13.16
N GLY A 98 -4.05 5.64 -12.32
CA GLY A 98 -4.42 6.99 -12.70
C GLY A 98 -3.26 7.94 -12.68
#